data_dab576bb781d2bfbb17701dae2156a2d
#
_entry.id   dab576bb781d2bfbb17701dae2156a2d
#
_cell.length_a   1.000
_cell.length_b   1.000
_cell.length_c   1.000
_cell.angle_alpha   90.00
_cell.angle_beta   90.00
_cell.angle_gamma   90.00
#
_symmetry.space_group_name_H-M   'P 1'
#
loop_
_entity.id
_entity.type
_entity.pdbx_description
1 polymer ?
#
loop_
_entity_poly.entity_id
_entity_poly.type
_entity_poly.pdbx_seq_one_letter_code
_entity_poly.pdbx_strand_id
1 'polypeptide(L)'
;ALSLNCIRANPNCVGHSMTGTTDCGDAGEGVVTLFRQLKPGTVDAIFDGWYPLRWCLFVEPVQVYRGRAAQLEAVLANEDVLKPGEYPARVQVVGPQAQSIFDKMITVTVPDPAAKPQPAFALPVFAEDVVIDGPAGKYRFLVTFQQGAAAAGGQAEFYLGDPAELPAVQAEVVLWGEDPALAKWLADHGVRMRPSSPPPGTETISNREVILVSASPPAPGGAAAFA
;
A
#
# COMPACT_ATOMS: atom_id res chain seq x y z
N ALA A 1 9.79 3.37 1.22
CA ALA A 1 8.95 4.56 0.94
C ALA A 1 7.71 4.59 1.84
N LEU A 2 6.84 3.55 1.85
CA LEU A 2 5.58 3.56 2.59
C LEU A 2 5.75 3.87 4.10
N SER A 3 6.69 3.21 4.77
CA SER A 3 6.96 3.46 6.20
C SER A 3 7.30 4.92 6.50
N LEU A 4 8.09 5.56 5.62
CA LEU A 4 8.42 6.98 5.75
C LEU A 4 7.19 7.87 5.47
N ASN A 5 6.31 7.49 4.54
CA ASN A 5 5.04 8.19 4.35
C ASN A 5 4.19 8.15 5.63
N CYS A 6 4.05 6.97 6.26
CA CYS A 6 3.28 6.83 7.51
C CYS A 6 3.85 7.69 8.65
N ILE A 7 5.18 7.74 8.79
CA ILE A 7 5.85 8.58 9.79
C ILE A 7 5.61 10.05 9.50
N ARG A 8 5.84 10.47 8.25
CA ARG A 8 5.77 11.88 7.83
C ARG A 8 4.33 12.42 7.76
N ALA A 9 3.35 11.55 7.54
CA ALA A 9 1.93 11.91 7.54
C ALA A 9 1.32 11.98 8.94
N ASN A 10 2.02 11.52 9.97
CA ASN A 10 1.50 11.53 11.33
C ASN A 10 1.77 12.88 12.00
N PRO A 11 0.72 13.69 12.31
CA PRO A 11 0.89 15.02 12.91
C PRO A 11 1.47 14.96 14.34
N ASN A 12 1.45 13.81 14.99
CA ASN A 12 2.00 13.62 16.32
C ASN A 12 3.45 13.08 16.31
N CYS A 13 4.01 12.78 15.13
CA CYS A 13 5.35 12.29 14.99
C CYS A 13 6.30 13.44 14.67
N VAL A 14 7.16 13.79 15.60
CA VAL A 14 8.13 14.89 15.47
C VAL A 14 9.48 14.44 14.91
N GLY A 15 9.66 13.14 14.70
CA GLY A 15 10.89 12.57 14.16
C GLY A 15 10.95 11.06 14.33
N HIS A 16 11.98 10.45 13.77
CA HIS A 16 12.27 9.02 13.95
C HIS A 16 13.78 8.79 13.96
N SER A 17 14.19 7.68 14.52
CA SER A 17 15.57 7.23 14.54
C SER A 17 15.71 5.94 13.74
N MET A 18 16.73 5.85 12.93
CA MET A 18 17.13 4.60 12.27
C MET A 18 18.21 3.92 13.11
N THR A 19 17.98 2.66 13.43
CA THR A 19 18.95 1.81 14.09
C THR A 19 19.92 1.25 13.05
N GLY A 20 21.20 1.45 13.26
CA GLY A 20 22.24 0.88 12.41
C GLY A 20 22.41 1.57 11.05
N THR A 21 23.59 2.06 10.79
CA THR A 21 23.97 2.58 9.45
C THR A 21 24.49 1.45 8.57
N THR A 22 25.20 0.50 9.15
CA THR A 22 25.82 -0.64 8.47
C THR A 22 25.19 -1.94 8.97
N ASP A 23 24.97 -2.89 8.07
CA ASP A 23 24.60 -4.25 8.46
C ASP A 23 25.60 -4.83 9.44
N CYS A 24 25.15 -5.63 10.37
CA CYS A 24 25.99 -6.51 11.18
C CYS A 24 25.82 -7.97 10.75
N GLY A 25 26.64 -8.88 11.27
CA GLY A 25 26.72 -10.27 10.81
C GLY A 25 25.37 -11.01 10.79
N ASP A 26 24.47 -10.65 11.70
CA ASP A 26 23.18 -11.33 11.89
C ASP A 26 21.96 -10.46 11.57
N ALA A 27 22.17 -9.19 11.17
CA ALA A 27 21.09 -8.25 10.89
C ALA A 27 21.36 -7.41 9.64
N GLY A 28 20.42 -7.46 8.70
CA GLY A 28 20.46 -6.74 7.43
C GLY A 28 19.68 -5.43 7.43
N GLU A 29 19.58 -4.75 8.57
CA GLU A 29 18.77 -3.54 8.75
C GLU A 29 19.48 -2.23 8.38
N GLY A 30 20.80 -2.27 8.15
CA GLY A 30 21.59 -1.10 7.78
C GLY A 30 21.23 -0.54 6.41
N VAL A 31 21.56 0.74 6.20
CA VAL A 31 21.50 1.42 4.90
C VAL A 31 22.62 0.94 3.98
N VAL A 32 23.73 0.51 4.57
CA VAL A 32 24.94 0.07 3.93
C VAL A 32 25.19 -1.38 4.32
N THR A 33 25.63 -2.20 3.37
CA THR A 33 26.02 -3.58 3.63
C THR A 33 27.27 -3.67 4.51
N LEU A 34 27.58 -4.87 5.02
CA LEU A 34 28.86 -5.15 5.71
C LEU A 34 30.08 -4.76 4.88
N PHE A 35 29.98 -4.85 3.57
CA PHE A 35 31.03 -4.48 2.62
C PHE A 35 31.06 -3.01 2.26
N ARG A 36 30.34 -2.16 3.00
CA ARG A 36 30.23 -0.72 2.77
C ARG A 36 29.60 -0.33 1.43
N GLN A 37 28.82 -1.22 0.85
CA GLN A 37 28.05 -0.93 -0.37
C GLN A 37 26.68 -0.38 0.00
N LEU A 38 26.23 0.65 -0.71
CA LEU A 38 24.88 1.19 -0.57
C LEU A 38 23.86 0.15 -1.06
N LYS A 39 22.79 -0.04 -0.28
CA LYS A 39 21.70 -0.92 -0.69
C LYS A 39 20.84 -0.22 -1.75
N PRO A 40 20.57 -0.85 -2.91
CA PRO A 40 19.73 -0.27 -3.95
C PRO A 40 18.35 0.12 -3.43
N GLY A 41 17.89 1.31 -3.79
CA GLY A 41 16.57 1.83 -3.43
C GLY A 41 16.42 2.30 -1.98
N THR A 42 17.27 1.87 -1.06
CA THR A 42 17.17 2.28 0.36
C THR A 42 17.59 3.74 0.54
N VAL A 43 18.72 4.11 -0.05
CA VAL A 43 19.25 5.48 0.03
C VAL A 43 18.31 6.47 -0.66
N ASP A 44 17.81 6.10 -1.85
CA ASP A 44 16.87 6.93 -2.59
C ASP A 44 15.56 7.12 -1.81
N ALA A 45 15.05 6.03 -1.19
CA ALA A 45 13.83 6.10 -0.37
C ALA A 45 14.02 6.97 0.87
N ILE A 46 15.19 6.94 1.50
CA ILE A 46 15.52 7.79 2.66
C ILE A 46 15.66 9.25 2.21
N PHE A 47 16.40 9.49 1.15
CA PHE A 47 16.58 10.85 0.61
C PHE A 47 15.23 11.48 0.25
N ASP A 48 14.40 10.77 -0.50
CA ASP A 48 13.06 11.21 -0.84
C ASP A 48 12.17 11.34 0.42
N GLY A 49 12.26 10.37 1.34
CA GLY A 49 11.45 10.34 2.56
C GLY A 49 11.73 11.48 3.54
N TRP A 50 12.95 12.00 3.57
CA TRP A 50 13.37 13.09 4.46
C TRP A 50 13.33 14.48 3.80
N TYR A 51 12.79 14.57 2.60
CA TYR A 51 12.64 15.86 1.97
C TYR A 51 11.73 16.77 2.80
N PRO A 52 12.13 18.03 3.10
CA PRO A 52 11.42 18.89 4.05
C PRO A 52 10.03 19.30 3.58
N LEU A 53 9.78 19.30 2.26
CA LEU A 53 8.46 19.47 1.66
C LEU A 53 8.13 18.27 0.80
N ARG A 54 7.14 17.45 1.23
CA ARG A 54 6.78 16.25 0.48
C ARG A 54 5.30 15.91 0.58
N TRP A 55 4.83 15.24 -0.45
CA TRP A 55 3.57 14.52 -0.43
C TRP A 55 3.73 13.14 0.20
N CYS A 56 2.88 12.80 1.13
CA CYS A 56 2.70 11.46 1.64
C CYS A 56 1.39 10.93 1.05
N LEU A 57 1.50 10.07 0.06
CA LEU A 57 0.36 9.55 -0.70
C LEU A 57 0.05 8.12 -0.28
N PHE A 58 -1.24 7.83 -0.15
CA PHE A 58 -1.76 6.51 0.19
C PHE A 58 -2.86 6.12 -0.77
N VAL A 59 -2.88 4.84 -1.11
CA VAL A 59 -3.92 4.21 -1.93
C VAL A 59 -4.32 2.92 -1.24
N GLU A 60 -5.60 2.77 -0.92
CA GLU A 60 -6.13 1.57 -0.25
C GLU A 60 -7.40 1.08 -0.95
N PRO A 61 -7.42 -0.17 -1.44
CA PRO A 61 -6.30 -1.11 -1.51
C PRO A 61 -5.33 -0.77 -2.66
N VAL A 62 -4.07 -1.20 -2.54
CA VAL A 62 -3.07 -1.04 -3.62
C VAL A 62 -3.33 -1.93 -4.84
N GLN A 63 -4.18 -2.92 -4.67
CA GLN A 63 -4.74 -3.74 -5.76
C GLN A 63 -6.25 -3.62 -5.70
N VAL A 64 -6.83 -3.04 -6.72
CA VAL A 64 -8.26 -2.81 -6.83
C VAL A 64 -8.81 -3.51 -8.07
N TYR A 65 -10.05 -3.95 -8.03
CA TYR A 65 -10.72 -4.50 -9.20
C TYR A 65 -11.51 -3.42 -9.93
N ARG A 66 -11.60 -3.56 -11.25
CA ARG A 66 -12.35 -2.64 -12.11
C ARG A 66 -13.75 -2.36 -11.54
N GLY A 67 -14.13 -1.08 -11.52
CA GLY A 67 -15.42 -0.61 -11.01
C GLY A 67 -15.51 -0.58 -9.48
N ARG A 68 -14.44 -0.91 -8.75
CA ARG A 68 -14.36 -0.74 -7.30
C ARG A 68 -13.68 0.57 -6.94
N ALA A 69 -14.05 1.10 -5.79
CA ALA A 69 -13.41 2.30 -5.25
C ALA A 69 -12.05 1.95 -4.61
N ALA A 70 -11.10 2.86 -4.77
CA ALA A 70 -9.89 2.95 -3.96
C ALA A 70 -9.95 4.24 -3.15
N GLN A 71 -9.63 4.16 -1.87
CA GLN A 71 -9.43 5.33 -1.03
C GLN A 71 -8.08 5.96 -1.38
N LEU A 72 -8.11 7.22 -1.77
CA LEU A 72 -6.93 8.00 -2.11
C LEU A 72 -6.74 9.08 -1.05
N GLU A 73 -5.57 9.10 -0.43
CA GLU A 73 -5.24 10.10 0.59
C GLU A 73 -3.94 10.83 0.24
N ALA A 74 -3.94 12.13 0.47
CA ALA A 74 -2.75 12.95 0.37
C ALA A 74 -2.58 13.80 1.63
N VAL A 75 -1.40 13.67 2.23
CA VAL A 75 -0.96 14.49 3.35
C VAL A 75 0.28 15.26 2.92
N LEU A 76 0.31 16.55 3.18
CA LEU A 76 1.48 17.37 2.94
C LEU A 76 2.33 17.44 4.21
N ALA A 77 3.53 16.91 4.16
CA ALA A 77 4.56 17.17 5.18
C ALA A 77 5.30 18.46 4.80
N ASN A 78 5.24 19.46 5.67
CA ASN A 78 5.85 20.77 5.46
C ASN A 78 6.68 21.17 6.68
N GLU A 79 8.00 21.14 6.54
CA GLU A 79 8.94 21.62 7.56
C GLU A 79 9.30 23.08 7.29
N ASP A 80 8.34 24.00 7.45
CA ASP A 80 8.47 25.45 7.26
C ASP A 80 8.96 25.90 5.88
N VAL A 81 8.92 25.04 4.88
CA VAL A 81 9.28 25.38 3.49
C VAL A 81 8.21 26.28 2.89
N LEU A 82 6.93 25.86 2.99
CA LEU A 82 5.81 26.70 2.62
C LEU A 82 5.40 27.59 3.78
N LYS A 83 5.26 28.86 3.48
CA LYS A 83 4.76 29.86 4.44
C LYS A 83 3.23 29.78 4.52
N PRO A 84 2.62 30.36 5.57
CA PRO A 84 1.17 30.47 5.65
C PRO A 84 0.57 31.03 4.36
N GLY A 85 -0.46 30.39 3.84
CA GLY A 85 -1.08 30.80 2.59
C GLY A 85 -1.84 29.69 1.89
N GLU A 86 -2.35 29.99 0.72
CA GLU A 86 -3.10 29.07 -0.13
C GLU A 86 -2.29 28.71 -1.37
N TYR A 87 -2.22 27.42 -1.65
CA TYR A 87 -1.43 26.85 -2.74
C TYR A 87 -2.32 25.94 -3.60
N PRO A 88 -2.56 26.30 -4.88
CA PRO A 88 -3.33 25.44 -5.76
C PRO A 88 -2.54 24.17 -6.09
N ALA A 89 -3.20 23.04 -5.95
CA ALA A 89 -2.65 21.73 -6.27
C ALA A 89 -3.64 20.93 -7.12
N ARG A 90 -3.10 19.99 -7.89
CA ARG A 90 -3.86 19.10 -8.76
C ARG A 90 -3.70 17.67 -8.28
N VAL A 91 -4.81 16.99 -8.14
CA VAL A 91 -4.92 15.57 -7.77
C VAL A 91 -5.38 14.80 -8.99
N GLN A 92 -4.63 13.75 -9.38
CA GLN A 92 -4.94 12.98 -10.57
C GLN A 92 -4.76 11.49 -10.35
N VAL A 93 -5.56 10.68 -11.05
CA VAL A 93 -5.30 9.26 -11.29
C VAL A 93 -5.08 9.05 -12.77
N VAL A 94 -3.93 8.49 -13.11
CA VAL A 94 -3.51 8.25 -14.49
C VAL A 94 -3.30 6.76 -14.71
N GLY A 95 -3.95 6.21 -15.72
CA GLY A 95 -3.90 4.81 -16.08
C GLY A 95 -2.69 4.44 -16.94
N PRO A 96 -2.58 3.15 -17.34
CA PRO A 96 -1.40 2.61 -18.03
C PRO A 96 -1.14 3.22 -19.41
N GLN A 97 -2.17 3.76 -20.07
CA GLN A 97 -2.07 4.44 -21.37
C GLN A 97 -2.05 5.96 -21.24
N ALA A 98 -1.66 6.48 -20.07
CA ALA A 98 -1.65 7.91 -19.72
C ALA A 98 -3.05 8.57 -19.76
N GLN A 99 -4.14 7.79 -19.79
CA GLN A 99 -5.49 8.32 -19.68
C GLN A 99 -5.75 8.83 -18.26
N SER A 100 -6.39 9.99 -18.17
CA SER A 100 -6.85 10.53 -16.88
C SER A 100 -8.18 9.87 -16.49
N ILE A 101 -8.19 9.21 -15.32
CA ILE A 101 -9.39 8.60 -14.73
C ILE A 101 -10.04 9.55 -13.73
N PHE A 102 -9.21 10.29 -13.03
CA PHE A 102 -9.65 11.28 -12.04
C PHE A 102 -8.76 12.51 -12.15
N ASP A 103 -9.36 13.68 -12.03
CA ASP A 103 -8.65 14.95 -12.12
C ASP A 103 -9.41 16.01 -11.32
N LYS A 104 -8.77 16.55 -10.30
CA LYS A 104 -9.38 17.52 -9.39
C LYS A 104 -8.38 18.59 -8.97
N MET A 105 -8.81 19.83 -9.04
CA MET A 105 -8.08 20.93 -8.43
C MET A 105 -8.48 21.07 -6.96
N ILE A 106 -7.51 21.25 -6.10
CA ILE A 106 -7.69 21.51 -4.67
C ILE A 106 -6.88 22.75 -4.26
N THR A 107 -7.25 23.33 -3.13
CA THR A 107 -6.49 24.37 -2.48
C THR A 107 -5.89 23.82 -1.20
N VAL A 108 -4.56 23.86 -1.09
CA VAL A 108 -3.84 23.50 0.13
C VAL A 108 -3.68 24.75 0.96
N THR A 109 -4.28 24.77 2.14
CA THR A 109 -4.15 25.89 3.08
C THR A 109 -3.08 25.56 4.12
N VAL A 110 -1.96 26.27 4.08
CA VAL A 110 -0.94 26.20 5.13
C VAL A 110 -1.31 27.19 6.23
N PRO A 111 -1.60 26.73 7.46
CA PRO A 111 -2.05 27.59 8.53
C PRO A 111 -0.94 28.49 9.06
N ASP A 112 -1.31 29.67 9.57
CA ASP A 112 -0.40 30.52 10.31
C ASP A 112 -0.11 29.93 11.71
N PRO A 113 1.15 29.62 12.05
CA PRO A 113 1.52 29.12 13.36
C PRO A 113 1.17 30.07 14.49
N ALA A 114 1.11 31.38 14.22
CA ALA A 114 0.67 32.37 15.22
C ALA A 114 -0.84 32.25 15.55
N ALA A 115 -1.65 31.75 14.61
CA ALA A 115 -3.07 31.52 14.80
C ALA A 115 -3.39 30.14 15.43
N LYS A 116 -2.45 29.19 15.38
CA LYS A 116 -2.55 27.86 16.01
C LYS A 116 -1.27 27.57 16.79
N PRO A 117 -1.35 27.35 18.11
CA PRO A 117 -0.17 27.15 18.99
C PRO A 117 0.68 25.93 18.67
N GLN A 118 0.21 25.03 17.81
CA GLN A 118 0.93 23.84 17.38
C GLN A 118 0.76 23.70 15.86
N PRO A 119 1.70 24.17 15.06
CA PRO A 119 1.70 23.89 13.64
C PRO A 119 1.89 22.41 13.42
N ALA A 120 0.95 21.78 12.74
CA ALA A 120 1.10 20.38 12.34
C ALA A 120 2.16 20.30 11.24
N PHE A 121 3.20 19.48 11.42
CA PHE A 121 4.16 19.16 10.37
C PHE A 121 3.51 18.39 9.22
N ALA A 122 2.37 17.76 9.47
CA ALA A 122 1.59 17.01 8.51
C ALA A 122 0.18 17.63 8.37
N LEU A 123 -0.18 17.99 7.15
CA LEU A 123 -1.46 18.59 6.79
C LEU A 123 -2.24 17.61 5.91
N PRO A 124 -3.31 16.96 6.38
CA PRO A 124 -4.24 16.24 5.51
C PRO A 124 -4.88 17.22 4.53
N VAL A 125 -4.76 16.94 3.23
CA VAL A 125 -5.24 17.87 2.19
C VAL A 125 -6.27 17.25 1.27
N PHE A 126 -6.30 15.93 1.17
CA PHE A 126 -7.22 15.21 0.30
C PHE A 126 -7.48 13.81 0.86
N ALA A 127 -8.74 13.38 0.87
CA ALA A 127 -9.15 12.02 1.16
C ALA A 127 -10.49 11.75 0.46
N GLU A 128 -10.51 10.87 -0.55
CA GLU A 128 -11.72 10.50 -1.27
C GLU A 128 -11.68 9.05 -1.74
N ASP A 129 -12.86 8.43 -1.79
CA ASP A 129 -13.07 7.16 -2.46
C ASP A 129 -13.31 7.41 -3.95
N VAL A 130 -12.40 6.92 -4.78
CA VAL A 130 -12.45 7.09 -6.22
C VAL A 130 -12.71 5.76 -6.90
N VAL A 131 -13.79 5.66 -7.67
CA VAL A 131 -14.06 4.47 -8.48
C VAL A 131 -13.09 4.42 -9.64
N ILE A 132 -12.34 3.31 -9.73
CA ILE A 132 -11.36 3.10 -10.79
C ILE A 132 -11.99 2.25 -11.89
N ASP A 133 -12.24 2.86 -13.03
CA ASP A 133 -12.78 2.20 -14.21
C ASP A 133 -11.88 2.49 -15.43
N GLY A 134 -11.27 1.43 -15.94
CA GLY A 134 -10.33 1.52 -17.06
C GLY A 134 -9.66 0.18 -17.35
N PRO A 135 -8.67 0.12 -18.23
CA PRO A 135 -7.98 -1.10 -18.58
C PRO A 135 -7.14 -1.63 -17.39
N ALA A 136 -7.04 -2.96 -17.27
CA ALA A 136 -6.17 -3.58 -16.29
C ALA A 136 -4.72 -3.10 -16.45
N GLY A 137 -4.01 -2.94 -15.34
CA GLY A 137 -2.61 -2.52 -15.36
C GLY A 137 -2.21 -1.59 -14.22
N LYS A 138 -1.07 -0.95 -14.39
CA LYS A 138 -0.48 -0.06 -13.39
C LYS A 138 -1.02 1.35 -13.52
N TYR A 139 -1.52 1.88 -12.42
CA TYR A 139 -2.05 3.23 -12.26
C TYR A 139 -1.13 4.07 -11.37
N ARG A 140 -1.22 5.38 -11.52
CA ARG A 140 -0.49 6.34 -10.71
C ARG A 140 -1.47 7.34 -10.09
N PHE A 141 -1.41 7.47 -8.81
CA PHE A 141 -2.01 8.56 -8.05
C PHE A 141 -0.99 9.69 -7.96
N LEU A 142 -1.31 10.86 -8.46
CA LEU A 142 -0.41 12.01 -8.58
C LEU A 142 -0.98 13.20 -7.82
N VAL A 143 -0.12 13.91 -7.09
CA VAL A 143 -0.46 15.19 -6.48
C VAL A 143 0.67 16.17 -6.75
N THR A 144 0.33 17.31 -7.37
CA THR A 144 1.31 18.32 -7.76
C THR A 144 0.82 19.73 -7.45
N PHE A 145 1.68 20.57 -6.92
CA PHE A 145 1.40 21.99 -6.88
C PHE A 145 1.40 22.58 -8.29
N GLN A 146 0.45 23.48 -8.55
CA GLN A 146 0.36 24.14 -9.86
C GLN A 146 1.31 25.33 -9.94
N GLN A 147 1.59 25.97 -8.79
CA GLN A 147 2.53 27.08 -8.67
C GLN A 147 3.01 27.22 -7.21
N GLY A 148 4.11 27.94 -7.03
CA GLY A 148 4.60 28.38 -5.72
C GLY A 148 5.38 27.32 -4.95
N ALA A 149 5.37 26.06 -5.37
CA ALA A 149 6.08 25.00 -4.67
C ALA A 149 6.38 23.79 -5.57
N ALA A 150 7.39 23.02 -5.17
CA ALA A 150 7.70 21.69 -5.70
C ALA A 150 7.99 20.77 -4.51
N ALA A 151 7.12 19.80 -4.29
CA ALA A 151 7.26 18.82 -3.22
C ALA A 151 7.74 17.48 -3.76
N ALA A 152 8.57 16.76 -3.00
CA ALA A 152 8.91 15.37 -3.27
C ALA A 152 7.71 14.44 -3.05
N GLY A 153 7.79 13.17 -3.46
CA GLY A 153 6.79 12.14 -3.15
C GLY A 153 5.44 12.29 -3.84
N GLY A 154 5.34 13.10 -4.90
CA GLY A 154 4.10 13.42 -5.60
C GLY A 154 3.49 12.29 -6.43
N GLN A 155 3.91 11.04 -6.23
CA GLN A 155 3.42 9.86 -6.95
C GLN A 155 3.31 8.64 -6.03
N ALA A 156 2.17 7.93 -6.14
CA ALA A 156 1.99 6.58 -5.62
C ALA A 156 1.48 5.65 -6.72
N GLU A 157 1.94 4.41 -6.74
CA GLU A 157 1.52 3.40 -7.73
C GLU A 157 0.55 2.41 -7.10
N PHE A 158 -0.42 1.97 -7.90
CA PHE A 158 -1.35 0.91 -7.55
C PHE A 158 -1.76 0.12 -8.80
N TYR A 159 -2.47 -0.97 -8.64
CA TYR A 159 -2.80 -1.87 -9.74
C TYR A 159 -4.29 -2.10 -9.85
N LEU A 160 -4.81 -1.99 -11.07
CA LEU A 160 -6.17 -2.37 -11.41
C LEU A 160 -6.17 -3.75 -12.06
N GLY A 161 -6.91 -4.68 -11.48
CA GLY A 161 -7.21 -5.98 -12.07
C GLY A 161 -8.60 -6.02 -12.68
N ASP A 162 -8.76 -6.77 -13.76
CA ASP A 162 -10.08 -7.11 -14.27
C ASP A 162 -10.41 -8.56 -13.91
N PRO A 163 -11.48 -8.80 -13.12
CA PRO A 163 -11.89 -10.17 -12.80
C PRO A 163 -12.18 -11.02 -14.05
N ALA A 164 -12.63 -10.39 -15.14
CA ALA A 164 -12.93 -11.10 -16.38
C ALA A 164 -11.65 -11.57 -17.14
N GLU A 165 -10.51 -10.97 -16.85
CA GLU A 165 -9.21 -11.31 -17.46
C GLU A 165 -8.41 -12.32 -16.60
N LEU A 166 -8.91 -12.68 -15.42
CA LEU A 166 -8.21 -13.62 -14.55
C LEU A 166 -8.19 -15.02 -15.19
N PRO A 167 -7.03 -15.68 -15.22
CA PRO A 167 -6.96 -17.05 -15.74
C PRO A 167 -7.76 -18.00 -14.85
N ALA A 168 -8.38 -19.00 -15.49
CA ALA A 168 -9.07 -20.05 -14.75
C ALA A 168 -8.09 -20.79 -13.82
N VAL A 169 -8.49 -20.99 -12.57
CA VAL A 169 -7.69 -21.72 -11.58
C VAL A 169 -7.63 -23.20 -11.98
N GLN A 170 -6.46 -23.70 -12.32
CA GLN A 170 -6.23 -25.08 -12.71
C GLN A 170 -5.93 -26.01 -11.51
N ALA A 171 -5.44 -25.43 -10.42
CA ALA A 171 -5.16 -26.16 -9.20
C ALA A 171 -6.44 -26.61 -8.49
N GLU A 172 -6.39 -27.74 -7.80
CA GLU A 172 -7.40 -28.14 -6.86
C GLU A 172 -7.06 -27.56 -5.48
N VAL A 173 -8.06 -26.97 -4.83
CA VAL A 173 -7.88 -26.37 -3.50
C VAL A 173 -8.26 -27.39 -2.44
N VAL A 174 -7.35 -27.68 -1.53
CA VAL A 174 -7.63 -28.43 -0.31
C VAL A 174 -7.96 -27.41 0.78
N LEU A 175 -9.22 -27.32 1.15
CA LEU A 175 -9.67 -26.41 2.19
C LEU A 175 -9.41 -27.02 3.57
N TRP A 176 -8.52 -26.41 4.33
CA TRP A 176 -8.21 -26.82 5.69
C TRP A 176 -8.96 -25.93 6.70
N GLY A 177 -9.87 -26.55 7.44
CA GLY A 177 -10.80 -25.92 8.36
C GLY A 177 -12.22 -25.81 7.81
N GLU A 178 -13.15 -25.45 8.69
CA GLU A 178 -14.57 -25.32 8.33
C GLU A 178 -14.90 -23.86 7.99
N ASP A 179 -15.13 -23.59 6.71
CA ASP A 179 -15.54 -22.27 6.24
C ASP A 179 -16.54 -22.42 5.07
N PRO A 180 -17.83 -22.56 5.40
CA PRO A 180 -18.86 -22.71 4.38
C PRO A 180 -18.99 -21.49 3.44
N ALA A 181 -18.68 -20.29 3.92
CA ALA A 181 -18.74 -19.09 3.11
C ALA A 181 -17.62 -19.07 2.06
N LEU A 182 -16.40 -19.43 2.46
CA LEU A 182 -15.26 -19.56 1.56
C LEU A 182 -15.47 -20.73 0.57
N ALA A 183 -15.96 -21.87 1.05
CA ALA A 183 -16.27 -23.01 0.19
C ALA A 183 -17.28 -22.65 -0.90
N LYS A 184 -18.35 -21.95 -0.51
CA LYS A 184 -19.35 -21.45 -1.46
C LYS A 184 -18.74 -20.47 -2.44
N TRP A 185 -17.93 -19.52 -1.96
CA TRP A 185 -17.28 -18.53 -2.81
C TRP A 185 -16.37 -19.18 -3.86
N LEU A 186 -15.57 -20.18 -3.46
CA LEU A 186 -14.70 -20.94 -4.37
C LEU A 186 -15.52 -21.66 -5.45
N ALA A 187 -16.61 -22.32 -5.05
CA ALA A 187 -17.50 -22.99 -5.98
C ALA A 187 -18.18 -22.03 -6.97
N ASP A 188 -18.69 -20.89 -6.49
CA ASP A 188 -19.32 -19.85 -7.31
C ASP A 188 -18.34 -19.26 -8.36
N HIS A 189 -17.03 -19.34 -8.08
CA HIS A 189 -15.97 -18.87 -8.98
C HIS A 189 -15.28 -19.99 -9.78
N GLY A 190 -15.89 -21.18 -9.80
CA GLY A 190 -15.41 -22.32 -10.61
C GLY A 190 -14.10 -22.93 -10.13
N VAL A 191 -13.68 -22.66 -8.90
CA VAL A 191 -12.48 -23.25 -8.30
C VAL A 191 -12.84 -24.64 -7.75
N ARG A 192 -12.14 -25.67 -8.23
CA ARG A 192 -12.30 -27.03 -7.69
C ARG A 192 -11.75 -27.09 -6.28
N MET A 193 -12.54 -27.58 -5.35
CA MET A 193 -12.21 -27.61 -3.94
C MET A 193 -12.65 -28.96 -3.32
N ARG A 194 -11.83 -29.45 -2.40
CA ARG A 194 -12.19 -30.54 -1.48
C ARG A 194 -11.84 -30.16 -0.04
N PRO A 195 -12.58 -30.64 0.95
CA PRO A 195 -12.15 -30.47 2.34
C PRO A 195 -10.89 -31.31 2.60
N SER A 196 -10.07 -30.86 3.55
CA SER A 196 -8.95 -31.70 4.03
C SER A 196 -9.50 -32.91 4.80
N SER A 197 -8.89 -34.07 4.59
CA SER A 197 -9.27 -35.29 5.33
C SER A 197 -8.56 -35.31 6.68
N PRO A 198 -9.23 -35.63 7.80
CA PRO A 198 -8.57 -35.90 9.08
C PRO A 198 -7.93 -37.32 9.07
N PRO A 199 -6.79 -37.53 9.76
CA PRO A 199 -6.00 -36.52 10.46
C PRO A 199 -5.08 -35.74 9.54
N PRO A 200 -4.90 -34.42 9.80
CA PRO A 200 -3.93 -33.60 9.08
C PRO A 200 -2.52 -34.21 9.22
N GLY A 201 -1.74 -34.17 8.15
CA GLY A 201 -0.37 -34.70 8.12
C GLY A 201 -0.20 -36.09 7.49
N THR A 202 -1.28 -36.79 7.13
CA THR A 202 -1.26 -38.04 6.37
C THR A 202 -1.68 -37.86 4.92
N GLU A 203 -2.13 -36.67 4.55
CA GLU A 203 -2.58 -36.36 3.21
C GLU A 203 -1.41 -36.25 2.24
N THR A 204 -1.41 -37.05 1.19
CA THR A 204 -0.50 -36.87 0.07
C THR A 204 -1.05 -35.74 -0.81
N ILE A 205 -0.44 -34.58 -0.73
CA ILE A 205 -0.79 -33.43 -1.57
C ILE A 205 -0.01 -33.55 -2.88
N SER A 206 -0.72 -33.49 -3.99
CA SER A 206 -0.10 -33.49 -5.31
C SER A 206 0.46 -32.10 -5.63
N ASN A 207 1.43 -32.03 -6.56
CA ASN A 207 2.00 -30.76 -7.04
C ASN A 207 0.98 -29.86 -7.77
N ARG A 208 -0.28 -30.29 -7.92
CA ARG A 208 -1.39 -29.55 -8.53
C ARG A 208 -2.42 -29.07 -7.51
N GLU A 209 -2.20 -29.37 -6.25
CA GLU A 209 -3.08 -28.97 -5.16
C GLU A 209 -2.48 -27.80 -4.38
N VAL A 210 -3.35 -26.95 -3.88
CA VAL A 210 -2.99 -25.79 -3.04
C VAL A 210 -3.78 -25.90 -1.75
N ILE A 211 -3.10 -25.87 -0.61
CA ILE A 211 -3.75 -25.82 0.70
C ILE A 211 -4.19 -24.37 0.95
N LEU A 212 -5.49 -24.21 1.16
CA LEU A 212 -6.06 -22.96 1.61
C LEU A 212 -6.52 -23.10 3.06
N VAL A 213 -5.89 -22.36 3.96
CA VAL A 213 -6.22 -22.36 5.39
C VAL A 213 -7.36 -21.37 5.62
N SER A 214 -8.47 -21.85 6.17
CA SER A 214 -9.60 -20.98 6.51
C SER A 214 -9.33 -20.12 7.75
N ALA A 215 -10.14 -19.09 7.95
CA ALA A 215 -10.10 -18.28 9.16
C ALA A 215 -10.51 -19.05 10.43
N SER A 216 -11.22 -20.15 10.26
CA SER A 216 -11.62 -21.05 11.34
C SER A 216 -10.77 -22.32 11.30
N PRO A 217 -9.66 -22.40 12.07
CA PRO A 217 -8.84 -23.59 12.09
C PRO A 217 -9.63 -24.79 12.63
N PRO A 218 -9.30 -26.03 12.22
CA PRO A 218 -9.93 -27.21 12.78
C PRO A 218 -9.73 -27.27 14.29
N ALA A 219 -10.62 -28.02 14.97
CA ALA A 219 -10.63 -28.22 16.42
C ALA A 219 -9.24 -28.60 17.01
N PRO A 220 -9.02 -28.37 18.33
CA PRO A 220 -7.71 -28.54 18.97
C PRO A 220 -7.04 -29.89 18.65
N GLY A 221 -5.80 -29.82 18.19
CA GLY A 221 -5.01 -30.95 17.67
C GLY A 221 -4.51 -30.74 16.24
N GLY A 222 -5.16 -29.87 15.47
CA GLY A 222 -4.79 -29.62 14.07
C GLY A 222 -3.54 -28.77 13.87
N ALA A 223 -3.11 -28.00 14.88
CA ALA A 223 -1.89 -27.18 14.80
C ALA A 223 -0.59 -28.00 14.73
N ALA A 224 -0.60 -29.23 15.22
CA ALA A 224 0.55 -30.15 15.18
C ALA A 224 0.81 -30.76 13.79
N ALA A 225 -0.08 -30.49 12.81
CA ALA A 225 0.05 -31.04 11.47
C ALA A 225 1.04 -30.31 10.55
N PHE A 226 1.57 -29.17 10.99
CA PHE A 226 2.52 -28.35 10.22
C PHE A 226 3.91 -28.25 10.89
N ALA A 227 4.19 -29.08 11.91
CA ALA A 227 5.50 -29.13 12.58
C ALA A 227 6.45 -30.12 11.90
#